data_5b7071dab8a953ada88cd07958dce782
#
_entry.id   5b7071dab8a953ada88cd07958dce782
#
_cell.length_a   1.000
_cell.length_b   1.000
_cell.length_c   1.000
_cell.angle_alpha   90.00
_cell.angle_beta   90.00
_cell.angle_gamma   90.00
#
_symmetry.space_group_name_H-M   'P 1'
#
loop_
_entity.id
_entity.type
_entity.pdbx_description
1 polymer ?
#
loop_
_entity_poly.entity_id
_entity_poly.type
_entity_poly.pdbx_seq_one_letter_code
_entity_poly.pdbx_strand_id
1 'polypeptide(L)'
;GIDKMEICSAGWTTKGYDGRYPSLFPVCEEAGGEQGLRELIKRAKELGYKIHGHAANMPAVKISPRYSDSYMARDWKGDFVPHMNERGGKANRVCLKQTWKMWVKEDLDKMADLGFYGSHYIDVFSAVVPHNCMSKEHPCTRKESAYYQNLTLAYAKKVMGGASSESGFDHVIGNIDYINYVSNVMKIY
;
A
#
# COMPACT_ATOMS: atom_id res chain seq x y z
N GLY A 1 17.31 -27.60 2.77
CA GLY A 1 16.05 -26.81 2.78
C GLY A 1 16.34 -25.36 3.04
N ILE A 2 15.31 -24.53 2.96
CA ILE A 2 15.38 -23.12 3.34
C ILE A 2 14.88 -23.02 4.77
N ASP A 3 15.74 -22.59 5.69
CA ASP A 3 15.42 -22.55 7.13
C ASP A 3 14.77 -21.23 7.55
N LYS A 4 14.98 -20.15 6.77
CA LYS A 4 14.40 -18.82 7.02
C LYS A 4 13.97 -18.21 5.70
N MET A 5 12.75 -17.68 5.67
CA MET A 5 12.19 -17.05 4.49
C MET A 5 11.25 -15.91 4.90
N GLU A 6 11.21 -14.88 4.11
CA GLU A 6 10.17 -13.87 4.16
C GLU A 6 9.40 -13.89 2.84
N ILE A 7 8.07 -14.03 2.92
CA ILE A 7 7.17 -14.24 1.79
C ILE A 7 6.29 -13.01 1.66
N CYS A 8 6.33 -12.36 0.49
CA CYS A 8 5.36 -11.33 0.13
C CYS A 8 4.20 -11.97 -0.63
N SER A 9 3.04 -12.04 -0.01
CA SER A 9 1.82 -12.56 -0.63
C SER A 9 1.20 -11.48 -1.51
N ALA A 10 1.29 -11.66 -2.83
CA ALA A 10 0.57 -10.85 -3.79
C ALA A 10 -0.77 -11.52 -4.15
N GLY A 11 -1.79 -10.73 -4.51
CA GLY A 11 -3.06 -11.29 -4.97
C GLY A 11 -4.04 -11.73 -3.88
N TRP A 12 -3.73 -11.52 -2.62
CA TRP A 12 -4.64 -11.82 -1.50
C TRP A 12 -5.82 -10.85 -1.40
N THR A 13 -5.69 -9.64 -1.97
CA THR A 13 -6.71 -8.58 -1.94
C THR A 13 -7.90 -8.90 -2.82
N THR A 14 -9.02 -8.21 -2.59
CA THR A 14 -10.25 -8.41 -3.37
C THR A 14 -9.99 -8.32 -4.88
N LYS A 15 -10.40 -9.35 -5.61
CA LYS A 15 -10.15 -9.53 -7.06
C LYS A 15 -8.67 -9.63 -7.45
N GLY A 16 -7.81 -10.01 -6.50
CA GLY A 16 -6.41 -10.34 -6.76
C GLY A 16 -5.48 -9.14 -6.88
N TYR A 17 -4.29 -9.40 -7.39
CA TYR A 17 -3.22 -8.41 -7.54
C TYR A 17 -3.66 -7.23 -8.42
N ASP A 18 -3.52 -6.01 -7.91
CA ASP A 18 -3.87 -4.73 -8.56
C ASP A 18 -5.31 -4.62 -9.08
N GLY A 19 -6.23 -5.45 -8.53
CA GLY A 19 -7.56 -5.59 -9.10
C GLY A 19 -8.54 -4.47 -8.72
N ARG A 20 -8.56 -4.02 -7.48
CA ARG A 20 -9.63 -3.17 -6.94
C ARG A 20 -9.16 -2.07 -5.98
N TYR A 21 -7.92 -1.59 -6.07
CA TYR A 21 -7.46 -0.52 -5.19
C TYR A 21 -8.36 0.73 -5.22
N PRO A 22 -8.59 1.37 -4.07
CA PRO A 22 -8.00 1.14 -2.75
C PRO A 22 -8.70 0.08 -1.88
N SER A 23 -9.60 -0.75 -2.42
CA SER A 23 -10.23 -1.82 -1.65
C SER A 23 -9.28 -3.00 -1.52
N LEU A 24 -8.86 -3.31 -0.30
CA LEU A 24 -8.06 -4.51 -0.02
C LEU A 24 -8.97 -5.70 0.32
N PHE A 25 -10.05 -5.46 1.02
CA PHE A 25 -11.00 -6.45 1.50
C PHE A 25 -12.29 -6.48 0.68
N PRO A 26 -13.02 -7.63 0.70
CA PRO A 26 -12.67 -8.90 1.34
C PRO A 26 -11.45 -9.57 0.72
N VAL A 27 -10.86 -10.53 1.42
CA VAL A 27 -9.80 -11.40 0.88
C VAL A 27 -10.29 -12.10 -0.38
N CYS A 28 -9.39 -12.31 -1.34
CA CYS A 28 -9.72 -12.94 -2.63
C CYS A 28 -10.26 -14.36 -2.45
N GLU A 29 -11.53 -14.57 -2.75
CA GLU A 29 -12.19 -15.87 -2.62
C GLU A 29 -11.60 -16.90 -3.58
N GLU A 30 -11.23 -16.48 -4.79
CA GLU A 30 -10.60 -17.34 -5.79
C GLU A 30 -9.23 -17.86 -5.35
N ALA A 31 -8.58 -17.17 -4.38
CA ALA A 31 -7.32 -17.58 -3.75
C ALA A 31 -7.50 -18.31 -2.41
N GLY A 32 -8.69 -18.75 -2.09
CA GLY A 32 -9.01 -19.50 -0.86
C GLY A 32 -9.69 -18.68 0.23
N GLY A 33 -9.99 -17.42 -0.02
CA GLY A 33 -10.68 -16.55 0.92
C GLY A 33 -9.91 -16.27 2.20
N GLU A 34 -10.56 -15.67 3.17
CA GLU A 34 -9.92 -15.32 4.44
C GLU A 34 -9.46 -16.54 5.22
N GLN A 35 -10.26 -17.61 5.24
CA GLN A 35 -9.90 -18.83 5.96
C GLN A 35 -8.63 -19.46 5.39
N GLY A 36 -8.55 -19.64 4.08
CA GLY A 36 -7.37 -20.22 3.42
C GLY A 36 -6.12 -19.36 3.62
N LEU A 37 -6.27 -18.02 3.60
CA LEU A 37 -5.18 -17.12 3.88
C LEU A 37 -4.68 -17.24 5.33
N ARG A 38 -5.58 -17.29 6.32
CA ARG A 38 -5.20 -17.48 7.74
C ARG A 38 -4.49 -18.83 7.95
N GLU A 39 -4.94 -19.90 7.30
CA GLU A 39 -4.28 -21.21 7.35
C GLU A 39 -2.88 -21.17 6.73
N LEU A 40 -2.73 -20.53 5.58
CA LEU A 40 -1.43 -20.31 4.94
C LEU A 40 -0.47 -19.54 5.85
N ILE A 41 -0.93 -18.44 6.45
CA ILE A 41 -0.13 -17.62 7.37
C ILE A 41 0.29 -18.43 8.58
N LYS A 42 -0.63 -19.19 9.18
CA LYS A 42 -0.34 -20.09 10.30
C LYS A 42 0.73 -21.10 9.92
N ARG A 43 0.57 -21.77 8.78
CA ARG A 43 1.54 -22.76 8.31
C ARG A 43 2.93 -22.18 8.03
N ALA A 44 2.98 -20.98 7.44
CA ALA A 44 4.25 -20.28 7.25
C ALA A 44 4.97 -20.03 8.59
N LYS A 45 4.24 -19.56 9.60
CA LYS A 45 4.78 -19.31 10.94
C LYS A 45 5.29 -20.59 11.61
N GLU A 46 4.57 -21.70 11.50
CA GLU A 46 5.00 -23.02 12.03
C GLU A 46 6.32 -23.48 11.40
N LEU A 47 6.57 -23.12 10.15
CA LEU A 47 7.82 -23.39 9.43
C LEU A 47 8.95 -22.38 9.75
N GLY A 48 8.70 -21.40 10.63
CA GLY A 48 9.66 -20.36 10.97
C GLY A 48 9.76 -19.23 9.91
N TYR A 49 8.83 -19.16 8.97
CA TYR A 49 8.81 -18.14 7.93
C TYR A 49 7.99 -16.91 8.36
N LYS A 50 8.39 -15.76 7.84
CA LYS A 50 7.56 -14.55 7.87
C LYS A 50 6.70 -14.51 6.61
N ILE A 51 5.47 -14.05 6.74
CA ILE A 51 4.58 -13.80 5.59
C ILE A 51 3.85 -12.49 5.79
N HIS A 52 3.91 -11.64 4.81
CA HIS A 52 3.24 -10.33 4.79
C HIS A 52 2.48 -10.12 3.49
N GLY A 53 1.56 -9.14 3.49
CA GLY A 53 0.76 -8.83 2.31
C GLY A 53 1.44 -7.79 1.41
N HIS A 54 1.16 -7.88 0.11
CA HIS A 54 1.34 -6.80 -0.85
C HIS A 54 0.08 -5.94 -0.87
N ALA A 55 0.23 -4.63 -0.81
CA ALA A 55 -0.86 -3.68 -0.95
C ALA A 55 -0.39 -2.42 -1.67
N ALA A 56 -1.31 -1.64 -2.23
CA ALA A 56 -1.03 -0.30 -2.73
C ALA A 56 -2.02 0.69 -2.12
N ASN A 57 -1.51 1.77 -1.54
CA ASN A 57 -2.29 2.76 -0.81
C ASN A 57 -2.42 4.10 -1.55
N MET A 58 -1.88 4.21 -2.76
CA MET A 58 -1.95 5.42 -3.59
C MET A 58 -2.98 5.37 -4.71
N PRO A 59 -3.14 4.26 -5.44
CA PRO A 59 -4.04 4.21 -6.58
C PRO A 59 -5.51 4.06 -6.16
N ALA A 60 -6.39 4.63 -6.98
CA ALA A 60 -7.82 4.34 -6.93
C ALA A 60 -8.35 4.13 -8.34
N VAL A 61 -8.94 2.97 -8.58
CA VAL A 61 -9.61 2.61 -9.85
C VAL A 61 -11.12 2.73 -9.70
N LYS A 62 -11.81 3.18 -10.76
CA LYS A 62 -13.27 3.44 -10.72
C LYS A 62 -14.11 2.22 -10.36
N ILE A 63 -13.62 1.03 -10.67
CA ILE A 63 -14.32 -0.22 -10.37
C ILE A 63 -14.15 -0.70 -8.93
N SER A 64 -13.38 0.03 -8.11
CA SER A 64 -13.23 -0.26 -6.68
C SER A 64 -14.52 0.02 -5.92
N PRO A 65 -14.97 -0.87 -5.03
CA PRO A 65 -16.10 -0.60 -4.13
C PRO A 65 -15.92 0.63 -3.25
N ARG A 66 -14.66 0.98 -2.93
CA ARG A 66 -14.33 2.18 -2.15
C ARG A 66 -14.13 3.43 -2.99
N TYR A 67 -14.27 3.35 -4.32
CA TYR A 67 -14.04 4.52 -5.14
C TYR A 67 -14.97 5.68 -4.77
N SER A 68 -14.38 6.85 -4.57
CA SER A 68 -15.12 8.11 -4.39
C SER A 68 -14.25 9.29 -4.79
N ASP A 69 -14.86 10.27 -5.44
CA ASP A 69 -14.20 11.53 -5.80
C ASP A 69 -13.79 12.35 -4.57
N SER A 70 -14.40 12.10 -3.42
CA SER A 70 -14.22 12.87 -2.18
C SER A 70 -12.85 12.76 -1.54
N TYR A 71 -12.03 11.81 -1.96
CA TYR A 71 -10.66 11.63 -1.44
C TYR A 71 -9.59 11.63 -2.52
N MET A 72 -9.97 11.88 -3.78
CA MET A 72 -8.99 11.96 -4.86
C MET A 72 -8.10 13.18 -4.72
N ALA A 73 -6.80 13.00 -4.95
CA ALA A 73 -5.87 14.10 -5.02
C ALA A 73 -6.21 14.98 -6.25
N ARG A 74 -6.20 16.30 -6.04
CA ARG A 74 -6.46 17.30 -7.07
C ARG A 74 -5.19 18.07 -7.39
N ASP A 75 -5.01 18.39 -8.65
CA ASP A 75 -3.98 19.29 -9.13
C ASP A 75 -4.44 20.77 -9.03
N TRP A 76 -3.63 21.69 -9.56
CA TRP A 76 -3.91 23.12 -9.54
C TRP A 76 -5.08 23.56 -10.45
N LYS A 77 -5.47 22.71 -11.41
CA LYS A 77 -6.65 22.93 -12.25
C LYS A 77 -7.93 22.37 -11.62
N GLY A 78 -7.80 21.58 -10.58
CA GLY A 78 -8.88 20.84 -9.95
C GLY A 78 -9.10 19.46 -10.56
N ASP A 79 -8.27 19.04 -11.50
CA ASP A 79 -8.33 17.71 -12.10
C ASP A 79 -7.73 16.64 -11.16
N PHE A 80 -8.11 15.38 -11.36
CA PHE A 80 -7.50 14.29 -10.61
C PHE A 80 -6.04 14.11 -10.97
N VAL A 81 -5.19 13.93 -9.97
CA VAL A 81 -3.79 13.60 -10.17
C VAL A 81 -3.69 12.17 -10.73
N PRO A 82 -3.14 11.98 -11.93
CA PRO A 82 -3.08 10.66 -12.54
C PRO A 82 -2.12 9.73 -11.78
N HIS A 83 -2.43 8.44 -11.82
CA HIS A 83 -1.54 7.34 -11.44
C HIS A 83 -1.29 6.44 -12.65
N MET A 84 -0.37 5.47 -12.53
CA MET A 84 -0.22 4.42 -13.53
C MET A 84 -1.52 3.62 -13.64
N ASN A 85 -1.75 2.99 -14.78
CA ASN A 85 -2.88 2.09 -14.92
C ASN A 85 -2.63 0.83 -14.10
N GLU A 86 -3.65 0.43 -13.35
CA GLU A 86 -3.70 -0.81 -12.61
C GLU A 86 -4.45 -1.88 -13.42
N ARG A 87 -4.43 -3.14 -13.00
CA ARG A 87 -5.24 -4.18 -13.63
C ARG A 87 -6.74 -3.87 -13.58
N GLY A 88 -7.17 -3.12 -12.57
CA GLY A 88 -8.53 -2.60 -12.47
C GLY A 88 -8.86 -1.44 -13.43
N GLY A 89 -7.92 -1.00 -14.25
CA GLY A 89 -8.08 0.06 -15.25
C GLY A 89 -7.32 1.34 -14.90
N LYS A 90 -7.76 2.45 -15.51
CA LYS A 90 -7.17 3.77 -15.27
C LYS A 90 -7.31 4.17 -13.81
N ALA A 91 -6.18 4.48 -13.18
CA ALA A 91 -6.11 4.88 -11.79
C ALA A 91 -5.78 6.37 -11.62
N ASN A 92 -6.24 6.93 -10.51
CA ASN A 92 -5.84 8.25 -10.03
C ASN A 92 -5.26 8.13 -8.62
N ARG A 93 -4.48 9.12 -8.22
CA ARG A 93 -3.90 9.17 -6.87
C ARG A 93 -4.93 9.63 -5.84
N VAL A 94 -4.87 9.03 -4.68
CA VAL A 94 -5.65 9.46 -3.51
C VAL A 94 -4.90 10.55 -2.73
N CYS A 95 -5.63 11.36 -1.98
CA CYS A 95 -5.06 12.25 -0.99
C CYS A 95 -4.71 11.47 0.27
N LEU A 96 -3.42 11.25 0.54
CA LEU A 96 -2.95 10.41 1.65
C LEU A 96 -3.42 10.89 3.02
N LYS A 97 -3.53 12.21 3.22
CA LYS A 97 -4.11 12.81 4.43
C LYS A 97 -5.54 12.36 4.67
N GLN A 98 -6.33 12.31 3.61
CA GLN A 98 -7.74 11.93 3.68
C GLN A 98 -7.90 10.42 3.88
N THR A 99 -7.20 9.62 3.08
CA THR A 99 -7.31 8.16 3.16
C THR A 99 -6.78 7.58 4.47
N TRP A 100 -5.75 8.18 5.06
CA TRP A 100 -5.30 7.81 6.40
C TRP A 100 -6.41 7.90 7.43
N LYS A 101 -7.18 9.00 7.40
CA LYS A 101 -8.30 9.24 8.32
C LYS A 101 -9.49 8.30 8.06
N MET A 102 -9.68 7.90 6.79
CA MET A 102 -10.87 7.16 6.40
C MET A 102 -10.72 5.65 6.60
N TRP A 103 -9.57 5.05 6.21
CA TRP A 103 -9.45 3.59 6.23
C TRP A 103 -8.04 3.01 6.32
N VAL A 104 -6.95 3.73 5.93
CA VAL A 104 -5.61 3.12 5.83
C VAL A 104 -5.18 2.49 7.14
N LYS A 105 -5.41 3.18 8.26
CA LYS A 105 -5.09 2.65 9.58
C LYS A 105 -5.91 1.39 9.89
N GLU A 106 -7.21 1.40 9.63
CA GLU A 106 -8.10 0.26 9.86
C GLU A 106 -7.72 -0.95 9.00
N ASP A 107 -7.36 -0.72 7.73
CA ASP A 107 -6.91 -1.80 6.86
C ASP A 107 -5.61 -2.44 7.36
N LEU A 108 -4.65 -1.65 7.85
CA LEU A 108 -3.43 -2.16 8.46
C LEU A 108 -3.72 -2.99 9.73
N ASP A 109 -4.68 -2.54 10.56
CA ASP A 109 -5.12 -3.29 11.73
C ASP A 109 -5.75 -4.64 11.31
N LYS A 110 -6.61 -4.66 10.29
CA LYS A 110 -7.21 -5.88 9.74
C LYS A 110 -6.18 -6.83 9.16
N MET A 111 -5.15 -6.30 8.48
CA MET A 111 -4.06 -7.12 7.95
C MET A 111 -3.26 -7.78 9.06
N ALA A 112 -2.96 -7.05 10.13
CA ALA A 112 -2.31 -7.62 11.31
C ALA A 112 -3.18 -8.70 11.98
N ASP A 113 -4.51 -8.50 12.03
CA ASP A 113 -5.47 -9.48 12.56
C ASP A 113 -5.53 -10.77 11.70
N LEU A 114 -5.39 -10.68 10.39
CA LEU A 114 -5.22 -11.85 9.52
C LEU A 114 -4.01 -12.70 9.92
N GLY A 115 -3.06 -12.08 10.62
CA GLY A 115 -1.85 -12.71 11.09
C GLY A 115 -0.61 -12.39 10.28
N PHE A 116 -0.69 -11.51 9.28
CA PHE A 116 0.48 -11.03 8.56
C PHE A 116 1.55 -10.49 9.50
N TYR A 117 2.80 -10.87 9.21
CA TYR A 117 3.96 -10.46 10.00
C TYR A 117 5.22 -10.45 9.13
N GLY A 118 6.00 -9.40 9.22
CA GLY A 118 7.22 -9.18 8.44
C GLY A 118 7.24 -7.78 7.85
N SER A 119 8.03 -7.58 6.80
CA SER A 119 8.18 -6.27 6.15
C SER A 119 7.02 -6.00 5.19
N HIS A 120 5.84 -5.64 5.73
CA HIS A 120 4.66 -5.35 4.90
C HIS A 120 4.99 -4.49 3.69
N TYR A 121 4.66 -5.01 2.50
CA TYR A 121 5.03 -4.37 1.24
C TYR A 121 3.91 -3.43 0.75
N ILE A 122 4.23 -2.14 0.68
CA ILE A 122 3.34 -1.13 0.12
C ILE A 122 3.93 -0.68 -1.23
N ASP A 123 3.30 -1.13 -2.30
CA ASP A 123 3.78 -0.93 -3.67
C ASP A 123 3.87 0.54 -4.06
N VAL A 124 4.88 0.91 -4.83
CA VAL A 124 5.26 2.25 -5.31
C VAL A 124 5.28 3.36 -4.25
N PHE A 125 4.96 3.05 -3.00
CA PHE A 125 4.65 4.04 -1.97
C PHE A 125 5.84 4.95 -1.63
N SER A 126 7.04 4.39 -1.57
CA SER A 126 8.28 5.13 -1.37
C SER A 126 9.02 5.48 -2.67
N ALA A 127 8.58 4.90 -3.80
CA ALA A 127 9.10 5.17 -5.14
C ALA A 127 8.50 6.41 -5.79
N VAL A 128 7.48 7.01 -5.17
CA VAL A 128 6.77 8.17 -5.69
C VAL A 128 7.08 9.40 -4.84
N VAL A 129 7.55 10.45 -5.50
CA VAL A 129 7.76 11.75 -4.85
C VAL A 129 6.45 12.24 -4.23
N PRO A 130 6.45 12.70 -2.97
CA PRO A 130 5.27 13.25 -2.33
C PRO A 130 4.64 14.36 -3.20
N HIS A 131 3.34 14.33 -3.36
CA HIS A 131 2.61 15.27 -4.21
C HIS A 131 1.67 16.17 -3.40
N ASN A 132 1.37 17.35 -3.93
CA ASN A 132 0.32 18.20 -3.39
C ASN A 132 -1.05 17.63 -3.75
N CYS A 133 -2.01 17.80 -2.85
CA CYS A 133 -3.44 17.75 -3.16
C CYS A 133 -4.01 19.16 -2.99
N MET A 134 -4.50 19.74 -4.08
CA MET A 134 -5.08 21.09 -4.10
C MET A 134 -6.61 21.09 -4.00
N SER A 135 -7.18 20.00 -3.49
CA SER A 135 -8.62 19.97 -3.15
C SER A 135 -8.94 21.08 -2.14
N LYS A 136 -10.03 21.80 -2.37
CA LYS A 136 -10.54 22.81 -1.43
C LYS A 136 -11.03 22.19 -0.13
N GLU A 137 -11.51 20.94 -0.18
CA GLU A 137 -12.10 20.22 0.96
C GLU A 137 -11.04 19.52 1.83
N HIS A 138 -9.97 19.04 1.20
CA HIS A 138 -8.90 18.28 1.89
C HIS A 138 -7.51 18.64 1.33
N PRO A 139 -7.10 19.88 1.44
CA PRO A 139 -5.76 20.27 0.96
C PRO A 139 -4.67 19.52 1.69
N CYS A 140 -3.63 19.13 0.95
CA CYS A 140 -2.47 18.42 1.49
C CYS A 140 -1.22 18.87 0.74
N THR A 141 -0.29 19.48 1.45
CA THR A 141 1.00 19.90 0.90
C THR A 141 1.92 18.69 0.67
N ARG A 142 2.97 18.86 -0.13
CA ARG A 142 4.00 17.82 -0.31
C ARG A 142 4.61 17.38 1.04
N LYS A 143 4.84 18.32 1.96
CA LYS A 143 5.34 18.02 3.30
C LYS A 143 4.35 17.15 4.09
N GLU A 144 3.07 17.48 4.06
CA GLU A 144 2.03 16.67 4.69
C GLU A 144 1.89 15.30 3.99
N SER A 145 1.99 15.25 2.66
CA SER A 145 1.97 13.99 1.92
C SER A 145 3.12 13.07 2.36
N ALA A 146 4.35 13.60 2.45
CA ALA A 146 5.50 12.87 3.00
C ALA A 146 5.26 12.42 4.44
N TYR A 147 4.67 13.27 5.27
CA TYR A 147 4.31 12.90 6.64
C TYR A 147 3.35 11.70 6.67
N TYR A 148 2.29 11.69 5.85
CA TYR A 148 1.33 10.57 5.81
C TYR A 148 1.92 9.31 5.18
N GLN A 149 2.88 9.42 4.24
CA GLN A 149 3.66 8.26 3.80
C GLN A 149 4.44 7.65 4.97
N ASN A 150 5.18 8.47 5.69
CA ASN A 150 5.96 8.01 6.86
C ASN A 150 5.09 7.47 7.99
N LEU A 151 3.95 8.11 8.25
CA LEU A 151 2.99 7.66 9.26
C LEU A 151 2.43 6.27 8.91
N THR A 152 2.12 6.03 7.64
CA THR A 152 1.64 4.73 7.16
C THR A 152 2.70 3.65 7.31
N LEU A 153 3.95 3.93 6.88
CA LEU A 153 5.07 3.00 7.02
C LEU A 153 5.38 2.68 8.50
N ALA A 154 5.46 3.72 9.33
CA ALA A 154 5.70 3.54 10.77
C ALA A 154 4.58 2.75 11.44
N TYR A 155 3.33 2.95 11.04
CA TYR A 155 2.21 2.20 11.59
C TYR A 155 2.21 0.74 11.11
N ALA A 156 2.47 0.48 9.84
CA ALA A 156 2.66 -0.88 9.32
C ALA A 156 3.76 -1.63 10.08
N LYS A 157 4.90 -0.97 10.29
CA LYS A 157 6.01 -1.48 11.09
C LYS A 157 5.58 -1.80 12.53
N LYS A 158 4.79 -0.93 13.15
CA LYS A 158 4.27 -1.12 14.51
C LYS A 158 3.38 -2.35 14.63
N VAL A 159 2.47 -2.58 13.68
CA VAL A 159 1.44 -3.63 13.80
C VAL A 159 1.83 -4.96 13.15
N MET A 160 2.74 -4.96 12.17
CA MET A 160 3.17 -6.16 11.45
C MET A 160 4.66 -6.49 11.58
N GLY A 161 5.46 -5.61 12.19
CA GLY A 161 6.87 -5.86 12.50
C GLY A 161 7.86 -5.26 11.52
N GLY A 162 7.43 -4.77 10.36
CA GLY A 162 8.29 -4.11 9.36
C GLY A 162 7.49 -3.45 8.26
N ALA A 163 8.16 -2.60 7.46
CA ALA A 163 7.60 -1.98 6.28
C ALA A 163 8.60 -2.01 5.13
N SER A 164 8.09 -2.30 3.94
CA SER A 164 8.87 -2.33 2.70
C SER A 164 8.10 -1.70 1.55
N SER A 165 8.80 -1.41 0.46
CA SER A 165 8.20 -0.85 -0.75
C SER A 165 9.08 -1.13 -1.96
N GLU A 166 8.63 -0.71 -3.14
CA GLU A 166 9.29 -0.97 -4.42
C GLU A 166 10.71 -0.36 -4.49
N SER A 167 10.85 0.89 -4.09
CA SER A 167 12.08 1.68 -4.11
C SER A 167 12.03 2.70 -2.98
N GLY A 168 13.01 3.58 -2.83
CA GLY A 168 12.99 4.56 -1.75
C GLY A 168 13.62 5.89 -2.12
N PHE A 169 12.88 6.98 -1.91
CA PHE A 169 13.43 8.32 -1.81
C PHE A 169 13.82 8.63 -0.35
N ASP A 170 14.63 9.65 -0.18
CA ASP A 170 15.20 10.07 1.11
C ASP A 170 14.16 10.38 2.20
N HIS A 171 12.96 10.84 1.81
CA HIS A 171 11.90 11.21 2.76
C HIS A 171 11.34 10.03 3.58
N VAL A 172 11.62 8.77 3.21
CA VAL A 172 11.16 7.58 3.95
C VAL A 172 12.25 6.95 4.82
N ILE A 173 13.46 7.50 4.85
CA ILE A 173 14.57 7.00 5.66
C ILE A 173 14.14 6.93 7.14
N GLY A 174 14.40 5.78 7.77
CA GLY A 174 14.04 5.48 9.16
C GLY A 174 12.68 4.81 9.34
N ASN A 175 11.77 4.89 8.36
CA ASN A 175 10.45 4.27 8.41
C ASN A 175 10.27 3.08 7.46
N ILE A 176 11.26 2.78 6.64
CA ILE A 176 11.30 1.64 5.74
C ILE A 176 12.46 0.70 6.12
N ASP A 177 12.20 -0.59 6.16
CA ASP A 177 13.19 -1.60 6.54
C ASP A 177 13.83 -2.27 5.31
N TYR A 178 13.09 -2.32 4.20
CA TYR A 178 13.53 -2.99 2.99
C TYR A 178 12.93 -2.31 1.74
N ILE A 179 13.70 -2.28 0.66
CA ILE A 179 13.27 -1.87 -0.68
C ILE A 179 13.65 -2.95 -1.69
N ASN A 180 12.79 -3.21 -2.67
CA ASN A 180 13.02 -4.26 -3.67
C ASN A 180 14.23 -3.97 -4.55
N TYR A 181 14.43 -2.70 -4.90
CA TYR A 181 15.57 -2.23 -5.69
C TYR A 181 15.86 -0.75 -5.42
N VAL A 182 17.07 -0.35 -5.67
CA VAL A 182 17.44 1.07 -5.70
C VAL A 182 16.99 1.64 -7.04
N SER A 183 16.23 2.73 -7.01
CA SER A 183 15.84 3.44 -8.22
C SER A 183 17.08 3.72 -9.06
N ASN A 184 17.08 3.29 -10.31
CA ASN A 184 18.12 3.69 -11.24
C ASN A 184 18.14 5.21 -11.29
N VAL A 185 19.32 5.78 -11.13
CA VAL A 185 19.54 7.20 -11.41
C VAL A 185 18.94 7.44 -12.78
N MET A 186 17.92 8.29 -12.87
CA MET A 186 17.40 8.69 -14.17
C MET A 186 18.61 9.11 -15.01
N LYS A 187 18.84 8.44 -16.13
CA LYS A 187 19.80 8.90 -17.10
C LYS A 187 19.28 10.27 -17.55
N ILE A 188 19.87 11.31 -17.00
CA ILE A 188 19.69 12.66 -17.52
C ILE A 188 20.48 12.67 -18.83
N TYR A 189 19.78 12.56 -19.93
CA TYR A 189 20.32 12.80 -21.26
C TYR A 189 20.15 14.27 -21.61
#